data_be758a3993b752fe232ba20962f2a04d
#
_entry.id   be758a3993b752fe232ba20962f2a04d
#
_cell.length_a   1.000
_cell.length_b   1.000
_cell.length_c   1.000
_cell.angle_alpha   90.00
_cell.angle_beta   90.00
_cell.angle_gamma   90.00
#
_symmetry.space_group_name_H-M   'P 1'
#
loop_
_entity.id
_entity.type
_entity.pdbx_description
1 polymer ?
#
loop_
_entity_poly.entity_id
_entity_poly.type
_entity_poly.pdbx_seq_one_letter_code
_entity_poly.pdbx_strand_id
1 'polypeptide(L)'
;MIYIDILYSAYKLNLELKSLPGILNSTNNATEKNTSDLFDELITNNRLNKTIKKLYKDGHHARAVEEAYKFLDNMVKKTSGINESGAKLMQSVFSAGNPVLMLNAGSSTSEQDEQKGYMQIFSGCMTGIRNPRAHECDWEDSENHALQLLAFANYLVERVENSKKSHNNRQKTSEQI
;
A
#
# COMPACT_ATOMS: atom_id res chain seq x y z
N MET A 1 20.73 19.13 -18.08
CA MET A 1 21.90 18.49 -18.70
C MET A 1 22.63 17.50 -17.77
N ILE A 2 22.73 17.74 -16.47
CA ILE A 2 23.47 16.89 -15.51
C ILE A 2 22.86 15.48 -15.31
N TYR A 3 21.54 15.31 -15.42
CA TYR A 3 20.86 14.01 -15.21
C TYR A 3 21.11 12.98 -16.31
N ILE A 4 21.28 13.45 -17.57
CA ILE A 4 21.56 12.55 -18.72
C ILE A 4 22.97 11.99 -18.61
N ASP A 5 23.93 12.78 -18.11
CA ASP A 5 25.31 12.35 -17.94
C ASP A 5 25.47 11.28 -16.85
N ILE A 6 24.68 11.37 -15.77
CA ILE A 6 24.69 10.36 -14.69
C ILE A 6 24.13 9.03 -15.18
N LEU A 7 23.00 9.05 -15.90
CA LEU A 7 22.40 7.83 -16.47
C LEU A 7 23.30 7.19 -17.52
N TYR A 8 23.94 7.99 -18.38
CA TYR A 8 24.88 7.49 -19.38
C TYR A 8 26.14 6.89 -18.72
N SER A 9 26.67 7.52 -17.68
CA SER A 9 27.81 7.03 -16.92
C SER A 9 27.48 5.73 -16.18
N ALA A 10 26.31 5.62 -15.58
CA ALA A 10 25.83 4.40 -14.93
C ALA A 10 25.61 3.24 -15.93
N TYR A 11 25.07 3.53 -17.11
CA TYR A 11 24.92 2.58 -18.20
C TYR A 11 26.28 2.07 -18.72
N LYS A 12 27.23 2.99 -18.94
CA LYS A 12 28.58 2.67 -19.39
C LYS A 12 29.32 1.80 -18.38
N LEU A 13 29.26 2.14 -17.09
CA LEU A 13 29.82 1.34 -15.99
C LEU A 13 29.23 -0.07 -15.96
N ASN A 14 27.93 -0.24 -16.16
CA ASN A 14 27.27 -1.54 -16.21
C ASN A 14 27.75 -2.39 -17.40
N LEU A 15 27.99 -1.77 -18.56
CA LEU A 15 28.57 -2.45 -19.72
C LEU A 15 30.02 -2.89 -19.46
N GLU A 16 30.84 -2.02 -18.85
CA GLU A 16 32.23 -2.35 -18.51
C GLU A 16 32.31 -3.46 -17.47
N LEU A 17 31.46 -3.46 -16.44
CA LEU A 17 31.36 -4.54 -15.45
C LEU A 17 30.96 -5.88 -16.08
N LYS A 18 30.07 -5.88 -17.07
CA LYS A 18 29.69 -7.09 -17.82
C LYS A 18 30.79 -7.63 -18.72
N SER A 19 31.75 -6.82 -19.10
CA SER A 19 32.87 -7.22 -19.99
C SER A 19 34.09 -7.78 -19.24
N LEU A 20 34.13 -7.71 -17.90
CA LEU A 20 35.26 -8.19 -17.09
C LEU A 20 35.19 -9.70 -16.88
N PRO A 21 36.21 -10.45 -17.35
CA PRO A 21 36.28 -11.90 -17.11
C PRO A 21 36.43 -12.16 -15.60
N GLY A 22 35.51 -12.95 -15.03
CA GLY A 22 35.57 -13.38 -13.63
C GLY A 22 34.57 -12.70 -12.69
N ILE A 23 33.93 -11.57 -13.04
CA ILE A 23 32.89 -10.96 -12.21
C ILE A 23 31.54 -11.68 -12.41
N LEU A 24 31.29 -12.25 -13.60
CA LEU A 24 30.08 -13.01 -13.89
C LEU A 24 29.90 -14.28 -13.04
N ASN A 25 30.99 -14.83 -12.48
CA ASN A 25 30.91 -16.00 -11.62
C ASN A 25 30.67 -15.67 -10.14
N SER A 26 30.88 -14.42 -9.73
CA SER A 26 30.60 -13.97 -8.35
C SER A 26 29.24 -13.26 -8.20
N THR A 27 28.67 -12.74 -9.30
CA THR A 27 27.32 -12.15 -9.29
C THR A 27 26.21 -13.19 -9.44
N ASN A 28 26.52 -14.39 -9.94
CA ASN A 28 25.55 -15.50 -9.98
C ASN A 28 25.29 -16.13 -8.61
N ASN A 29 25.99 -15.69 -7.54
CA ASN A 29 25.70 -16.06 -6.15
C ASN A 29 24.98 -14.94 -5.36
N ALA A 30 24.68 -13.79 -5.96
CA ALA A 30 23.55 -13.01 -5.50
C ALA A 30 22.33 -13.82 -5.90
N THR A 31 21.83 -14.66 -5.01
CA THR A 31 20.57 -15.39 -5.13
C THR A 31 19.57 -14.40 -5.72
N GLU A 32 19.14 -14.63 -6.97
CA GLU A 32 17.93 -13.97 -7.47
C GLU A 32 16.86 -14.33 -6.45
N LYS A 33 16.57 -13.39 -5.54
CA LYS A 33 15.50 -13.59 -4.58
C LYS A 33 14.25 -13.83 -5.41
N ASN A 34 13.72 -15.03 -5.28
CA ASN A 34 12.48 -15.38 -5.94
C ASN A 34 11.42 -14.36 -5.49
N THR A 35 10.59 -13.87 -6.39
CA THR A 35 9.49 -12.93 -6.09
C THR A 35 8.60 -13.43 -4.96
N SER A 36 8.52 -14.76 -4.78
CA SER A 36 7.87 -15.40 -3.63
C SER A 36 8.53 -15.07 -2.28
N ASP A 37 9.86 -14.95 -2.23
CA ASP A 37 10.60 -14.62 -1.01
C ASP A 37 10.44 -13.12 -0.69
N LEU A 38 10.44 -12.27 -1.73
CA LEU A 38 10.15 -10.84 -1.62
C LEU A 38 8.72 -10.58 -1.12
N PHE A 39 7.74 -11.37 -1.55
CA PHE A 39 6.38 -11.27 -1.03
C PHE A 39 6.34 -11.44 0.49
N ASP A 40 6.96 -12.49 1.02
CA ASP A 40 6.94 -12.77 2.46
C ASP A 40 7.75 -11.73 3.27
N GLU A 41 8.76 -11.09 2.68
CA GLU A 41 9.50 -9.99 3.29
C GLU A 41 8.71 -8.67 3.32
N LEU A 42 7.97 -8.35 2.25
CA LEU A 42 7.26 -7.08 2.10
C LEU A 42 5.89 -7.08 2.75
N ILE A 43 5.22 -8.23 2.84
CA ILE A 43 3.87 -8.33 3.41
C ILE A 43 3.98 -8.83 4.87
N THR A 44 4.34 -7.91 5.74
CA THR A 44 4.62 -8.16 7.17
C THR A 44 3.38 -8.31 8.02
N ASN A 45 2.24 -7.73 7.60
CA ASN A 45 0.98 -7.88 8.31
C ASN A 45 0.41 -9.29 8.14
N ASN A 46 0.44 -10.08 9.22
CA ASN A 46 0.03 -11.49 9.22
C ASN A 46 -1.42 -11.73 8.75
N ARG A 47 -2.33 -10.80 9.04
CA ARG A 47 -3.75 -10.95 8.66
C ARG A 47 -3.93 -10.68 7.17
N LEU A 48 -3.28 -9.63 6.66
CA LEU A 48 -3.25 -9.34 5.23
C LEU A 48 -2.58 -10.47 4.46
N ASN A 49 -1.39 -10.91 4.90
CA ASN A 49 -0.65 -12.01 4.29
C ASN A 49 -1.53 -13.27 4.13
N LYS A 50 -2.19 -13.71 5.22
CA LYS A 50 -3.10 -14.87 5.16
C LYS A 50 -4.24 -14.71 4.16
N THR A 51 -4.71 -13.49 3.94
CA THR A 51 -5.82 -13.21 3.01
C THR A 51 -5.37 -13.33 1.55
N ILE A 52 -4.16 -12.88 1.21
CA ILE A 52 -3.75 -12.68 -0.19
C ILE A 52 -2.67 -13.67 -0.69
N LYS A 53 -1.91 -14.30 0.23
CA LYS A 53 -0.74 -15.13 -0.12
C LYS A 53 -1.07 -16.24 -1.13
N LYS A 54 -2.18 -16.96 -0.91
CA LYS A 54 -2.56 -18.03 -1.82
C LYS A 54 -2.88 -17.50 -3.22
N LEU A 55 -3.66 -16.43 -3.31
CA LEU A 55 -4.00 -15.79 -4.59
C LEU A 55 -2.76 -15.34 -5.35
N TYR A 56 -1.82 -14.70 -4.65
CA TYR A 56 -0.57 -14.22 -5.24
C TYR A 56 0.29 -15.39 -5.76
N LYS A 57 0.49 -16.44 -4.94
CA LYS A 57 1.29 -17.61 -5.31
C LYS A 57 0.68 -18.46 -6.41
N ASP A 58 -0.64 -18.47 -6.51
CA ASP A 58 -1.37 -19.18 -7.58
C ASP A 58 -1.42 -18.36 -8.90
N GLY A 59 -0.79 -17.17 -8.96
CA GLY A 59 -0.75 -16.32 -10.15
C GLY A 59 -1.99 -15.44 -10.34
N HIS A 60 -2.92 -15.42 -9.39
CA HIS A 60 -4.12 -14.57 -9.44
C HIS A 60 -3.80 -13.14 -8.93
N HIS A 61 -2.88 -12.46 -9.61
CA HIS A 61 -2.25 -11.23 -9.14
C HIS A 61 -3.25 -10.08 -8.98
N ALA A 62 -4.08 -9.81 -9.98
CA ALA A 62 -5.11 -8.76 -9.91
C ALA A 62 -6.11 -9.03 -8.78
N ARG A 63 -6.50 -10.30 -8.58
CA ARG A 63 -7.39 -10.68 -7.49
C ARG A 63 -6.75 -10.53 -6.13
N ALA A 64 -5.46 -10.85 -5.99
CA ALA A 64 -4.71 -10.63 -4.76
C ALA A 64 -4.69 -9.14 -4.37
N VAL A 65 -4.46 -8.26 -5.35
CA VAL A 65 -4.50 -6.80 -5.13
C VAL A 65 -5.91 -6.35 -4.74
N GLU A 66 -6.95 -6.77 -5.44
CA GLU A 66 -8.34 -6.44 -5.10
C GLU A 66 -8.67 -6.83 -3.66
N GLU A 67 -8.34 -8.06 -3.24
CA GLU A 67 -8.61 -8.55 -1.89
C GLU A 67 -7.79 -7.82 -0.82
N ALA A 68 -6.56 -7.37 -1.14
CA ALA A 68 -5.77 -6.55 -0.23
C ALA A 68 -6.45 -5.21 0.08
N TYR A 69 -6.98 -4.54 -0.94
CA TYR A 69 -7.66 -3.25 -0.75
C TYR A 69 -9.08 -3.41 -0.18
N LYS A 70 -9.75 -4.55 -0.39
CA LYS A 70 -10.97 -4.91 0.35
C LYS A 70 -10.68 -5.15 1.83
N PHE A 71 -9.56 -5.81 2.13
CA PHE A 71 -9.11 -5.99 3.51
C PHE A 71 -8.89 -4.64 4.20
N LEU A 72 -8.20 -3.69 3.52
CA LEU A 72 -7.99 -2.34 4.01
C LEU A 72 -9.32 -1.60 4.27
N ASP A 73 -10.26 -1.65 3.33
CA ASP A 73 -11.60 -1.04 3.46
C ASP A 73 -12.34 -1.58 4.68
N ASN A 74 -12.39 -2.90 4.83
CA ASN A 74 -13.04 -3.57 5.95
C ASN A 74 -12.37 -3.25 7.30
N MET A 75 -11.05 -3.10 7.30
CA MET A 75 -10.29 -2.74 8.48
C MET A 75 -10.61 -1.31 8.92
N VAL A 76 -10.60 -0.36 7.99
CA VAL A 76 -10.98 1.04 8.27
C VAL A 76 -12.41 1.12 8.78
N LYS A 77 -13.36 0.42 8.14
CA LYS A 77 -14.75 0.31 8.58
C LYS A 77 -14.85 -0.18 10.03
N LYS A 78 -14.20 -1.30 10.33
CA LYS A 78 -14.21 -1.91 11.67
C LYS A 78 -13.56 -0.99 12.72
N THR A 79 -12.43 -0.36 12.38
CA THR A 79 -11.68 0.48 13.33
C THR A 79 -12.41 1.79 13.59
N SER A 80 -12.98 2.43 12.57
CA SER A 80 -13.72 3.69 12.71
C SER A 80 -15.12 3.51 13.29
N GLY A 81 -15.79 2.41 12.96
CA GLY A 81 -17.20 2.19 13.24
C GLY A 81 -18.15 2.85 12.23
N ILE A 82 -17.61 3.44 11.15
CA ILE A 82 -18.40 4.07 10.09
C ILE A 82 -18.88 3.03 9.10
N ASN A 83 -20.19 2.97 8.83
CA ASN A 83 -20.79 2.01 7.90
C ASN A 83 -20.88 2.56 6.47
N GLU A 84 -19.75 2.96 5.91
CA GLU A 84 -19.55 3.34 4.52
C GLU A 84 -18.52 2.41 3.89
N SER A 85 -18.16 2.60 2.61
CA SER A 85 -17.11 1.85 1.93
C SER A 85 -16.46 2.64 0.80
N GLY A 86 -15.29 2.17 0.36
CA GLY A 86 -14.56 2.76 -0.73
C GLY A 86 -14.06 4.17 -0.44
N ALA A 87 -13.98 4.97 -1.50
CA ALA A 87 -13.46 6.34 -1.39
C ALA A 87 -14.23 7.20 -0.38
N LYS A 88 -15.56 7.02 -0.29
CA LYS A 88 -16.40 7.76 0.65
C LYS A 88 -16.05 7.47 2.11
N LEU A 89 -15.86 6.19 2.45
CA LEU A 89 -15.40 5.78 3.78
C LEU A 89 -14.07 6.47 4.12
N MET A 90 -13.11 6.43 3.20
CA MET A 90 -11.77 6.99 3.45
C MET A 90 -11.82 8.50 3.66
N GLN A 91 -12.64 9.22 2.88
CA GLN A 91 -12.85 10.66 3.04
C GLN A 91 -13.51 10.99 4.37
N SER A 92 -14.54 10.24 4.79
CA SER A 92 -15.24 10.45 6.05
C SER A 92 -14.35 10.18 7.26
N VAL A 93 -13.57 9.09 7.20
CA VAL A 93 -12.77 8.62 8.35
C VAL A 93 -11.51 9.44 8.57
N PHE A 94 -10.81 9.83 7.50
CA PHE A 94 -9.53 10.53 7.55
C PHE A 94 -9.63 12.03 7.27
N SER A 95 -10.84 12.62 7.24
CA SER A 95 -11.06 14.04 7.00
C SER A 95 -10.14 14.93 7.82
N ALA A 96 -9.42 15.86 7.18
CA ALA A 96 -8.44 16.71 7.86
C ALA A 96 -9.07 17.63 8.93
N GLY A 97 -10.31 18.11 8.72
CA GLY A 97 -10.97 19.01 9.65
C GLY A 97 -11.58 18.32 10.87
N ASN A 98 -12.00 17.07 10.75
CA ASN A 98 -12.59 16.29 11.84
C ASN A 98 -12.37 14.79 11.61
N PRO A 99 -11.15 14.29 11.76
CA PRO A 99 -10.83 12.88 11.53
C PRO A 99 -11.50 12.00 12.57
N VAL A 100 -12.05 10.86 12.14
CA VAL A 100 -12.48 9.78 13.05
C VAL A 100 -11.26 8.97 13.49
N LEU A 101 -10.33 8.74 12.56
CA LEU A 101 -9.03 8.12 12.82
C LEU A 101 -7.91 9.12 12.55
N MET A 102 -7.10 9.37 13.56
CA MET A 102 -5.94 10.26 13.51
C MET A 102 -4.68 9.44 13.23
N LEU A 103 -3.94 9.81 12.21
CA LEU A 103 -2.67 9.16 11.82
C LEU A 103 -1.45 9.76 12.54
N ASN A 104 -1.65 10.93 13.17
CA ASN A 104 -0.67 11.67 13.95
C ASN A 104 -1.37 12.49 15.06
N ALA A 105 -0.66 13.37 15.74
CA ALA A 105 -1.23 14.19 16.82
C ALA A 105 -2.04 15.40 16.33
N GLY A 106 -1.85 15.83 15.06
CA GLY A 106 -2.51 17.00 14.48
C GLY A 106 -2.06 18.33 15.07
N SER A 107 -0.90 18.36 15.74
CA SER A 107 -0.42 19.50 16.54
C SER A 107 0.29 20.57 15.69
N SER A 108 0.75 20.23 14.49
CA SER A 108 1.44 21.13 13.57
C SER A 108 0.76 21.17 12.19
N THR A 109 1.05 22.21 11.42
CA THR A 109 0.57 22.33 10.03
C THR A 109 1.02 21.13 9.20
N SER A 110 2.27 20.69 9.35
CA SER A 110 2.79 19.53 8.62
C SER A 110 2.04 18.23 8.97
N GLU A 111 1.66 18.02 10.23
CA GLU A 111 0.87 16.87 10.64
C GLU A 111 -0.57 16.94 10.09
N GLN A 112 -1.16 18.14 10.03
CA GLN A 112 -2.48 18.35 9.41
C GLN A 112 -2.43 18.11 7.90
N ASP A 113 -1.36 18.57 7.22
CA ASP A 113 -1.14 18.31 5.80
C ASP A 113 -0.90 16.81 5.55
N GLU A 114 -0.16 16.11 6.42
CA GLU A 114 0.00 14.65 6.36
C GLU A 114 -1.36 13.94 6.46
N GLN A 115 -2.19 14.28 7.45
CA GLN A 115 -3.53 13.73 7.61
C GLN A 115 -4.38 13.91 6.34
N LYS A 116 -4.37 15.13 5.77
CA LYS A 116 -5.06 15.46 4.53
C LYS A 116 -4.52 14.69 3.33
N GLY A 117 -3.20 14.58 3.21
CA GLY A 117 -2.53 13.83 2.16
C GLY A 117 -2.89 12.34 2.21
N TYR A 118 -2.88 11.73 3.39
CA TYR A 118 -3.30 10.34 3.55
C TYR A 118 -4.77 10.11 3.28
N MET A 119 -5.66 11.03 3.63
CA MET A 119 -7.07 10.94 3.21
C MET A 119 -7.19 10.81 1.68
N GLN A 120 -6.41 11.61 0.93
CA GLN A 120 -6.39 11.54 -0.53
C GLN A 120 -5.79 10.23 -1.04
N ILE A 121 -4.69 9.76 -0.44
CA ILE A 121 -4.04 8.49 -0.78
C ILE A 121 -5.02 7.33 -0.55
N PHE A 122 -5.60 7.19 0.63
CA PHE A 122 -6.58 6.13 0.93
C PHE A 122 -7.77 6.16 -0.03
N SER A 123 -8.34 7.35 -0.26
CA SER A 123 -9.46 7.52 -1.19
C SER A 123 -9.07 7.19 -2.64
N GLY A 124 -7.90 7.66 -3.09
CA GLY A 124 -7.34 7.39 -4.42
C GLY A 124 -7.08 5.90 -4.64
N CYS A 125 -6.59 5.18 -3.63
CA CYS A 125 -6.39 3.73 -3.71
C CYS A 125 -7.71 2.97 -3.96
N MET A 126 -8.80 3.37 -3.32
CA MET A 126 -10.11 2.75 -3.56
C MET A 126 -10.58 3.00 -4.99
N THR A 127 -10.42 4.21 -5.49
CA THR A 127 -10.86 4.59 -6.84
C THR A 127 -9.95 4.05 -7.93
N GLY A 128 -8.63 4.23 -7.79
CA GLY A 128 -7.66 3.97 -8.86
C GLY A 128 -7.06 2.56 -8.85
N ILE A 129 -7.07 1.88 -7.69
CA ILE A 129 -6.47 0.55 -7.57
C ILE A 129 -7.55 -0.52 -7.42
N ARG A 130 -8.42 -0.39 -6.41
CA ARG A 130 -9.42 -1.41 -6.09
C ARG A 130 -10.55 -1.48 -7.11
N ASN A 131 -11.15 -0.35 -7.47
CA ASN A 131 -12.34 -0.33 -8.31
C ASN A 131 -12.13 -0.90 -9.72
N PRO A 132 -11.04 -0.59 -10.46
CA PRO A 132 -10.81 -1.21 -11.77
C PRO A 132 -10.80 -2.74 -11.69
N ARG A 133 -10.11 -3.32 -10.70
CA ARG A 133 -10.01 -4.77 -10.49
C ARG A 133 -11.31 -5.42 -10.02
N ALA A 134 -12.19 -4.64 -9.40
CA ALA A 134 -13.49 -5.12 -8.95
C ALA A 134 -14.58 -5.11 -10.04
N HIS A 135 -14.41 -4.27 -11.07
CA HIS A 135 -15.44 -4.03 -12.08
C HIS A 135 -15.07 -4.54 -13.47
N GLU A 136 -13.77 -4.70 -13.77
CA GLU A 136 -13.30 -5.21 -15.06
C GLU A 136 -12.96 -6.70 -14.93
N CYS A 137 -13.67 -7.54 -15.67
CA CYS A 137 -13.52 -9.00 -15.59
C CYS A 137 -12.15 -9.48 -16.08
N ASP A 138 -11.59 -8.78 -17.07
CA ASP A 138 -10.34 -9.18 -17.75
C ASP A 138 -9.13 -8.36 -17.25
N TRP A 139 -9.22 -7.73 -16.10
CA TRP A 139 -8.10 -6.98 -15.54
C TRP A 139 -6.96 -7.91 -15.10
N GLU A 140 -5.81 -7.70 -15.67
CA GLU A 140 -4.60 -8.45 -15.34
C GLU A 140 -3.52 -7.55 -14.75
N ASP A 141 -2.79 -8.08 -13.79
CA ASP A 141 -1.57 -7.48 -13.25
C ASP A 141 -0.40 -8.43 -13.45
N SER A 142 0.75 -7.88 -13.84
CA SER A 142 2.00 -8.64 -13.75
C SER A 142 2.37 -8.89 -12.30
N GLU A 143 3.15 -9.95 -12.05
CA GLU A 143 3.60 -10.32 -10.70
C GLU A 143 4.30 -9.16 -9.99
N ASN A 144 5.24 -8.48 -10.67
CA ASN A 144 5.96 -7.33 -10.10
C ASN A 144 5.05 -6.15 -9.78
N HIS A 145 4.10 -5.82 -10.68
CA HIS A 145 3.16 -4.73 -10.43
C HIS A 145 2.24 -5.04 -9.24
N ALA A 146 1.73 -6.25 -9.19
CA ALA A 146 0.93 -6.71 -8.05
C ALA A 146 1.72 -6.62 -6.74
N LEU A 147 2.98 -7.09 -6.72
CA LEU A 147 3.81 -7.05 -5.51
C LEU A 147 4.01 -5.61 -5.00
N GLN A 148 4.24 -4.65 -5.88
CA GLN A 148 4.35 -3.24 -5.51
C GLN A 148 3.05 -2.72 -4.87
N LEU A 149 1.89 -3.03 -5.46
CA LEU A 149 0.59 -2.61 -4.95
C LEU A 149 0.24 -3.31 -3.63
N LEU A 150 0.64 -4.56 -3.45
CA LEU A 150 0.46 -5.31 -2.21
C LEU A 150 1.35 -4.79 -1.08
N ALA A 151 2.60 -4.45 -1.36
CA ALA A 151 3.50 -3.81 -0.40
C ALA A 151 2.95 -2.44 0.04
N PHE A 152 2.38 -1.68 -0.91
CA PHE A 152 1.72 -0.42 -0.59
C PHE A 152 0.46 -0.62 0.25
N ALA A 153 -0.36 -1.63 -0.05
CA ALA A 153 -1.52 -1.99 0.79
C ALA A 153 -1.09 -2.38 2.21
N ASN A 154 0.00 -3.17 2.37
CA ASN A 154 0.56 -3.53 3.66
C ASN A 154 0.95 -2.28 4.48
N TYR A 155 1.67 -1.35 3.86
CA TYR A 155 2.02 -0.09 4.50
C TYR A 155 0.78 0.70 4.97
N LEU A 156 -0.26 0.80 4.13
CA LEU A 156 -1.50 1.49 4.50
C LEU A 156 -2.25 0.78 5.63
N VAL A 157 -2.26 -0.55 5.65
CA VAL A 157 -2.82 -1.35 6.74
C VAL A 157 -2.12 -1.04 8.06
N GLU A 158 -0.80 -0.99 8.09
CA GLU A 158 -0.02 -0.64 9.27
C GLU A 158 -0.30 0.81 9.74
N ARG A 159 -0.47 1.75 8.81
CA ARG A 159 -0.89 3.12 9.15
C ARG A 159 -2.26 3.15 9.85
N VAL A 160 -3.20 2.32 9.42
CA VAL A 160 -4.52 2.19 10.09
C VAL A 160 -4.39 1.53 11.46
N GLU A 161 -3.59 0.48 11.60
CA GLU A 161 -3.34 -0.19 12.90
C GLU A 161 -2.77 0.76 13.94
N ASN A 162 -1.89 1.65 13.53
CA ASN A 162 -1.25 2.64 14.39
C ASN A 162 -2.09 3.91 14.60
N SER A 163 -3.25 4.04 13.94
CA SER A 163 -4.13 5.21 14.07
C SER A 163 -4.84 5.24 15.42
N LYS A 164 -5.21 6.46 15.87
CA LYS A 164 -5.95 6.68 17.11
C LYS A 164 -7.33 7.22 16.82
N LYS A 165 -8.36 6.75 17.55
CA LYS A 165 -9.69 7.36 17.48
C LYS A 165 -9.65 8.77 18.06
N SER A 166 -10.22 9.73 17.33
CA SER A 166 -10.39 11.10 17.83
C SER A 166 -11.31 11.14 19.04
N HIS A 167 -10.94 11.93 20.06
CA HIS A 167 -11.74 12.08 21.28
C HIS A 167 -13.10 12.77 21.03
N ASN A 168 -13.22 13.59 19.99
CA ASN A 168 -14.45 14.32 19.67
C ASN A 168 -15.63 13.43 19.24
N ASN A 169 -15.38 12.19 18.81
CA ASN A 169 -16.45 11.27 18.40
C ASN A 169 -16.99 10.38 19.55
N ARG A 170 -16.38 10.39 20.74
CA ARG A 170 -16.87 9.62 21.88
C ARG A 170 -18.17 10.19 22.48
N GLN A 171 -18.45 11.49 22.30
CA GLN A 171 -19.64 12.14 22.88
C GLN A 171 -20.92 11.93 22.09
N LYS A 172 -20.85 11.68 20.77
CA LYS A 172 -22.07 11.49 19.95
C LYS A 172 -22.71 10.10 20.08
N THR A 173 -21.97 9.10 20.60
CA THR A 173 -22.50 7.74 20.77
C THR A 173 -23.14 7.54 22.14
N SER A 174 -22.87 8.41 23.12
CA SER A 174 -23.45 8.35 24.47
C SER A 174 -24.74 9.15 24.65
N GLU A 175 -25.14 9.95 23.65
CA GLU A 175 -26.40 10.74 23.68
C GLU A 175 -27.55 10.08 22.89
N GLN A 176 -27.35 8.85 22.35
CA GLN A 176 -28.37 8.11 21.60
C GLN A 176 -28.76 6.77 22.27
N ILE A 177 -28.65 6.70 23.62
CA ILE A 177 -29.23 5.59 24.40
C ILE A 177 -30.30 6.11 25.34
#